data_b14f6328f7bd5ded77c7b9704f44a73e
#
_entry.id   b14f6328f7bd5ded77c7b9704f44a73e
#
_cell.length_a   1.000
_cell.length_b   1.000
_cell.length_c   1.000
_cell.angle_alpha   90.00
_cell.angle_beta   90.00
_cell.angle_gamma   90.00
#
_symmetry.space_group_name_H-M   'P 1'
#
loop_
_entity.id
_entity.type
_entity.pdbx_description
1 polymer ?
#
loop_
_entity_poly.entity_id
_entity_poly.type
_entity_poly.pdbx_seq_one_letter_code
_entity_poly.pdbx_strand_id
1 'polypeptide(L)'
;MANQPNSSFNAGGRTRAVALGQRIFGVALLAALLAGCDNSVAHNAPPPPPVVSAASVVVKPISQWDAFNGRVEAVQSVQLRPRVSGYIERVNYTEGDEVKKGQVLFTIDDRTYRAAREQAQAELVRARNQAALARSESSRTEKLIGTQAISQEVWEQRRSSAAQAQSNVLAAQAQLDMAQLNLDFTRVTAPIDGRASRAMITAGNLVTAGDSASVLTTLVSLDKVYVYFDVDEATFLRYQQQGRHDARLPVKVGLVGEDGTPHQGLVDFTDNQLNAGTGTIRMRALLDNRDRRFTPGLFARVQMPGSAEFNAMLIDDKAVMTDQNRKFVYIVDKDGKAQRRDIDVGRMAEGLRIVQKGLANGDRVIVDGMQKVFMPGMPVDAKTVAMNPIASALN
;
A
#
# COMPACT_ATOMS: atom_id res chain seq x y z
N MET A 1 -50.33 8.05 -52.28
CA MET A 1 -51.64 8.67 -52.06
C MET A 1 -51.31 10.15 -51.80
N ALA A 2 -51.42 10.94 -52.84
CA ALA A 2 -52.56 11.78 -53.20
C ALA A 2 -52.71 12.91 -52.15
N ASN A 3 -52.68 14.19 -52.41
CA ASN A 3 -53.11 14.93 -53.59
C ASN A 3 -52.76 16.41 -53.41
N GLN A 4 -52.36 17.07 -54.46
CA GLN A 4 -52.60 18.52 -54.73
C GLN A 4 -54.11 18.80 -54.90
N PRO A 5 -54.62 20.03 -55.07
CA PRO A 5 -54.10 21.06 -55.96
C PRO A 5 -54.48 22.53 -55.55
N ASN A 6 -53.79 23.53 -56.11
CA ASN A 6 -54.16 24.42 -57.25
C ASN A 6 -55.31 25.45 -57.03
N SER A 7 -55.06 26.69 -57.31
CA SER A 7 -55.71 27.60 -58.30
C SER A 7 -55.49 29.10 -57.92
N SER A 8 -54.75 29.89 -58.58
CA SER A 8 -55.03 30.60 -59.86
C SER A 8 -56.11 31.68 -59.81
N PHE A 9 -55.75 32.75 -60.41
CA PHE A 9 -56.52 33.82 -61.14
C PHE A 9 -56.40 35.23 -60.50
N ASN A 10 -55.84 36.14 -61.15
CA ASN A 10 -55.81 36.77 -62.45
C ASN A 10 -56.55 38.16 -62.44
N ALA A 11 -55.94 39.03 -63.24
CA ALA A 11 -56.42 40.22 -63.94
C ALA A 11 -56.65 41.52 -63.18
N GLY A 12 -56.19 42.54 -63.54
CA GLY A 12 -55.90 43.24 -64.80
C GLY A 12 -56.22 44.71 -64.69
N GLY A 13 -55.41 45.44 -65.31
CA GLY A 13 -55.83 46.42 -66.25
C GLY A 13 -55.76 47.94 -65.92
N ARG A 14 -54.87 48.56 -66.67
CA ARG A 14 -55.01 49.92 -67.25
C ARG A 14 -55.24 51.15 -66.30
N THR A 15 -54.37 52.13 -66.36
CA THR A 15 -54.35 53.11 -67.44
C THR A 15 -53.16 54.07 -67.37
N ARG A 16 -52.72 54.48 -68.50
CA ARG A 16 -51.69 55.45 -68.86
C ARG A 16 -52.05 56.89 -68.45
N ALA A 17 -50.96 57.65 -68.37
CA ALA A 17 -50.85 59.11 -68.56
C ALA A 17 -50.93 59.95 -67.30
N VAL A 18 -49.89 60.58 -67.03
CA VAL A 18 -49.58 61.98 -66.80
C VAL A 18 -48.16 62.02 -66.28
N ALA A 19 -47.12 62.10 -67.04
CA ALA A 19 -46.61 63.22 -67.70
C ALA A 19 -45.54 63.99 -66.93
N LEU A 20 -44.41 63.97 -67.33
CA LEU A 20 -43.26 64.88 -67.62
C LEU A 20 -42.88 65.93 -66.52
N GLY A 21 -43.60 66.20 -65.48
CA GLY A 21 -43.24 67.22 -64.46
C GLY A 21 -42.42 66.76 -63.29
N GLN A 22 -42.40 65.45 -63.02
CA GLN A 22 -41.76 64.88 -61.82
C GLN A 22 -40.31 64.39 -61.98
N ARG A 23 -39.76 64.48 -63.20
CA ARG A 23 -38.39 64.00 -63.51
C ARG A 23 -37.29 64.96 -63.14
N ILE A 24 -37.59 66.27 -63.02
CA ILE A 24 -36.53 67.27 -62.74
C ILE A 24 -36.36 67.49 -61.27
N PHE A 25 -37.41 67.25 -60.43
CA PHE A 25 -37.26 67.33 -58.96
C PHE A 25 -36.65 66.10 -58.30
N GLY A 26 -36.79 64.95 -58.95
CA GLY A 26 -36.20 63.70 -58.48
C GLY A 26 -34.69 63.64 -58.66
N VAL A 27 -34.15 64.25 -59.74
CA VAL A 27 -32.68 64.23 -60.02
C VAL A 27 -31.97 65.25 -59.13
N ALA A 28 -32.55 66.36 -58.73
CA ALA A 28 -31.97 67.34 -57.82
C ALA A 28 -31.91 66.81 -56.37
N LEU A 29 -32.91 65.99 -55.94
CA LEU A 29 -32.92 65.38 -54.64
C LEU A 29 -31.97 64.21 -54.53
N LEU A 30 -31.69 63.47 -55.67
CA LEU A 30 -30.75 62.37 -55.69
C LEU A 30 -29.31 62.88 -55.77
N ALA A 31 -29.03 64.04 -56.37
CA ALA A 31 -27.72 64.67 -56.38
C ALA A 31 -27.35 65.27 -54.99
N ALA A 32 -28.32 65.73 -54.20
CA ALA A 32 -28.06 66.21 -52.87
C ALA A 32 -27.78 65.09 -51.83
N LEU A 33 -28.25 63.88 -52.10
CA LEU A 33 -27.95 62.69 -51.27
C LEU A 33 -26.59 62.06 -51.56
N LEU A 34 -25.93 62.39 -52.67
CA LEU A 34 -24.58 61.89 -53.03
C LEU A 34 -23.48 62.86 -52.59
N ALA A 35 -23.75 64.03 -52.11
CA ALA A 35 -22.76 65.02 -51.65
C ALA A 35 -22.46 64.91 -50.14
N GLY A 36 -23.08 63.97 -49.42
CA GLY A 36 -22.95 63.80 -47.97
C GLY A 36 -21.99 62.70 -47.55
N CYS A 37 -21.20 62.09 -48.41
CA CYS A 37 -20.10 61.21 -48.01
C CYS A 37 -18.86 62.05 -47.75
N ASP A 38 -18.87 62.75 -46.63
CA ASP A 38 -17.63 63.22 -46.03
C ASP A 38 -16.82 62.01 -45.59
N ASN A 39 -15.70 61.85 -46.23
CA ASN A 39 -14.76 60.75 -46.04
C ASN A 39 -14.03 61.00 -44.70
N SER A 40 -14.77 60.90 -43.57
CA SER A 40 -14.12 60.75 -42.27
C SER A 40 -13.37 59.41 -42.32
N VAL A 41 -12.12 59.47 -42.64
CA VAL A 41 -11.17 58.40 -42.35
C VAL A 41 -11.26 58.17 -40.84
N ALA A 42 -12.18 57.28 -40.44
CA ALA A 42 -12.14 56.73 -39.09
C ALA A 42 -10.73 56.16 -38.93
N HIS A 43 -9.91 56.85 -38.19
CA HIS A 43 -8.71 56.31 -37.64
C HIS A 43 -9.19 55.12 -36.78
N ASN A 44 -9.24 53.93 -37.40
CA ASN A 44 -9.37 52.69 -36.66
C ASN A 44 -8.12 52.57 -35.80
N ALA A 45 -8.08 53.26 -34.68
CA ALA A 45 -7.11 52.90 -33.65
C ALA A 45 -7.30 51.41 -33.40
N PRO A 46 -6.22 50.64 -33.52
CA PRO A 46 -6.32 49.20 -33.24
C PRO A 46 -7.03 48.98 -31.89
N PRO A 47 -7.97 48.02 -31.81
CA PRO A 47 -8.70 47.80 -30.58
C PRO A 47 -7.69 47.61 -29.43
N PRO A 48 -8.00 48.15 -28.24
CA PRO A 48 -7.06 48.05 -27.13
C PRO A 48 -6.71 46.58 -26.88
N PRO A 49 -5.45 46.28 -26.55
CA PRO A 49 -5.01 44.90 -26.32
C PRO A 49 -5.87 44.26 -25.24
N PRO A 50 -6.32 42.99 -25.41
CA PRO A 50 -7.17 42.33 -24.44
C PRO A 50 -6.46 42.15 -23.12
N VAL A 51 -7.17 42.43 -22.04
CA VAL A 51 -6.67 42.22 -20.68
C VAL A 51 -6.69 40.72 -20.36
N VAL A 52 -5.52 40.20 -19.96
CA VAL A 52 -5.31 38.80 -19.54
C VAL A 52 -4.60 38.77 -18.18
N SER A 53 -4.75 37.67 -17.44
CA SER A 53 -4.00 37.44 -16.20
C SER A 53 -2.80 36.53 -16.49
N ALA A 54 -1.59 36.96 -16.15
CA ALA A 54 -0.39 36.18 -16.32
C ALA A 54 0.31 35.94 -14.98
N ALA A 55 0.73 34.70 -14.75
CA ALA A 55 1.47 34.30 -13.56
C ALA A 55 2.85 33.76 -13.93
N SER A 56 3.85 34.05 -13.10
CA SER A 56 5.19 33.50 -13.29
C SER A 56 5.20 32.01 -12.95
N VAL A 57 5.93 31.22 -13.74
CA VAL A 57 6.17 29.80 -13.45
C VAL A 57 6.80 29.65 -12.07
N VAL A 58 6.22 28.78 -11.25
CA VAL A 58 6.75 28.47 -9.92
C VAL A 58 7.75 27.32 -10.04
N VAL A 59 8.98 27.53 -9.60
CA VAL A 59 10.00 26.47 -9.53
C VAL A 59 10.16 26.06 -8.07
N LYS A 60 9.84 24.79 -7.79
CA LYS A 60 9.97 24.21 -6.44
C LYS A 60 10.64 22.85 -6.51
N PRO A 61 11.45 22.50 -5.50
CA PRO A 61 11.88 21.14 -5.30
C PRO A 61 10.67 20.29 -4.87
N ILE A 62 10.36 19.27 -5.65
CA ILE A 62 9.28 18.33 -5.35
C ILE A 62 9.75 16.88 -5.49
N SER A 63 9.14 16.01 -4.70
CA SER A 63 9.23 14.56 -4.87
C SER A 63 7.89 14.05 -5.36
N GLN A 64 7.91 13.19 -6.36
CA GLN A 64 6.70 12.48 -6.74
C GLN A 64 6.50 11.29 -5.80
N TRP A 65 5.25 11.04 -5.42
CA TRP A 65 4.86 9.89 -4.63
C TRP A 65 3.98 8.97 -5.47
N ASP A 66 4.33 7.69 -5.50
CA ASP A 66 3.49 6.67 -6.10
C ASP A 66 2.60 6.08 -5.01
N ALA A 67 1.32 5.90 -5.32
CA ALA A 67 0.32 5.41 -4.38
C ALA A 67 -0.07 3.98 -4.73
N PHE A 68 -0.12 3.14 -3.70
CA PHE A 68 -0.48 1.73 -3.80
C PHE A 68 -1.53 1.39 -2.74
N ASN A 69 -2.33 0.36 -3.02
CA ASN A 69 -3.22 -0.23 -2.04
C ASN A 69 -2.52 -1.41 -1.38
N GLY A 70 -2.58 -1.45 -0.06
CA GLY A 70 -1.95 -2.50 0.73
C GLY A 70 -2.90 -3.09 1.75
N ARG A 71 -2.42 -4.13 2.44
CA ARG A 71 -3.12 -4.77 3.53
C ARG A 71 -2.18 -4.92 4.72
N VAL A 72 -2.72 -4.62 5.90
CA VAL A 72 -2.01 -4.81 7.17
C VAL A 72 -1.99 -6.29 7.53
N GLU A 73 -0.82 -6.81 7.89
CA GLU A 73 -0.63 -8.17 8.39
C GLU A 73 0.20 -8.15 9.68
N ALA A 74 -0.02 -9.15 10.54
CA ALA A 74 0.81 -9.31 11.72
C ALA A 74 2.20 -9.81 11.34
N VAL A 75 3.23 -9.36 12.07
CA VAL A 75 4.60 -9.88 11.89
C VAL A 75 4.67 -11.38 12.21
N GLN A 76 3.93 -11.81 13.21
CA GLN A 76 3.80 -13.22 13.57
C GLN A 76 2.33 -13.56 13.76
N SER A 77 1.91 -14.67 13.15
CA SER A 77 0.58 -15.26 13.30
C SER A 77 0.75 -16.74 13.56
N VAL A 78 0.25 -17.23 14.72
CA VAL A 78 0.40 -18.60 15.16
C VAL A 78 -0.97 -19.22 15.42
N GLN A 79 -1.25 -20.32 14.76
CA GLN A 79 -2.38 -21.19 15.10
C GLN A 79 -1.96 -22.12 16.22
N LEU A 80 -2.56 -21.93 17.41
CA LEU A 80 -2.28 -22.76 18.57
C LEU A 80 -3.02 -24.09 18.45
N ARG A 81 -2.27 -25.18 18.48
CA ARG A 81 -2.78 -26.56 18.38
C ARG A 81 -2.27 -27.39 19.55
N PRO A 82 -3.05 -28.37 20.05
CA PRO A 82 -2.60 -29.26 21.11
C PRO A 82 -1.54 -30.23 20.59
N ARG A 83 -0.55 -30.52 21.44
CA ARG A 83 0.48 -31.54 21.16
C ARG A 83 0.16 -32.88 21.77
N VAL A 84 -0.81 -32.94 22.68
CA VAL A 84 -1.31 -34.13 23.34
C VAL A 84 -2.82 -34.17 23.26
N SER A 85 -3.40 -35.36 23.29
CA SER A 85 -4.85 -35.57 23.23
C SER A 85 -5.45 -35.59 24.59
N GLY A 86 -6.70 -35.09 24.75
CA GLY A 86 -7.40 -35.13 26.03
C GLY A 86 -8.58 -34.14 26.04
N TYR A 87 -9.33 -34.12 27.15
CA TYR A 87 -10.41 -33.14 27.31
C TYR A 87 -9.87 -31.79 27.73
N ILE A 88 -10.38 -30.70 27.17
CA ILE A 88 -10.09 -29.35 27.67
C ILE A 88 -10.74 -29.21 29.04
N GLU A 89 -9.94 -29.08 30.06
CA GLU A 89 -10.41 -28.83 31.42
C GLU A 89 -10.81 -27.36 31.60
N ARG A 90 -9.96 -26.43 31.10
CA ARG A 90 -10.18 -25.00 31.32
C ARG A 90 -9.55 -24.18 30.18
N VAL A 91 -10.22 -23.06 29.84
CA VAL A 91 -9.68 -21.94 29.05
C VAL A 91 -9.25 -20.87 30.07
N ASN A 92 -7.96 -20.48 30.06
CA ASN A 92 -7.32 -19.63 31.08
C ASN A 92 -7.06 -18.20 30.62
N TYR A 93 -7.74 -17.72 29.59
CA TYR A 93 -7.63 -16.35 29.07
C TYR A 93 -9.01 -15.82 28.70
N THR A 94 -9.15 -14.49 28.61
CA THR A 94 -10.32 -13.86 28.04
C THR A 94 -10.11 -13.68 26.53
N GLU A 95 -11.10 -14.00 25.75
CA GLU A 95 -11.06 -13.85 24.29
C GLU A 95 -10.81 -12.39 23.89
N GLY A 96 -9.84 -12.16 23.02
CA GLY A 96 -9.45 -10.82 22.60
C GLY A 96 -8.37 -10.15 23.46
N ASP A 97 -7.99 -10.73 24.58
CA ASP A 97 -6.95 -10.17 25.46
C ASP A 97 -5.54 -10.30 24.86
N GLU A 98 -4.67 -9.40 25.29
CA GLU A 98 -3.23 -9.50 25.05
C GLU A 98 -2.62 -10.50 26.04
N VAL A 99 -1.88 -11.46 25.53
CA VAL A 99 -1.22 -12.53 26.29
C VAL A 99 0.29 -12.45 26.15
N LYS A 100 0.99 -12.94 27.16
CA LYS A 100 2.45 -12.99 27.18
C LYS A 100 2.95 -14.38 26.79
N LYS A 101 4.11 -14.42 26.13
CA LYS A 101 4.80 -15.68 25.86
C LYS A 101 4.98 -16.50 27.14
N GLY A 102 4.62 -17.79 27.09
CA GLY A 102 4.64 -18.70 28.24
C GLY A 102 3.37 -18.69 29.09
N GLN A 103 2.45 -17.75 28.90
CA GLN A 103 1.16 -17.74 29.60
C GLN A 103 0.35 -18.96 29.20
N VAL A 104 -0.20 -19.68 30.19
CA VAL A 104 -1.08 -20.84 29.94
C VAL A 104 -2.43 -20.36 29.45
N LEU A 105 -2.83 -20.82 28.25
CA LEU A 105 -4.08 -20.44 27.61
C LEU A 105 -5.14 -21.55 27.73
N PHE A 106 -4.72 -22.81 27.64
CA PHE A 106 -5.62 -23.96 27.80
C PHE A 106 -4.97 -24.98 28.75
N THR A 107 -5.81 -25.63 29.50
CA THR A 107 -5.42 -26.79 30.32
C THR A 107 -6.18 -28.01 29.82
N ILE A 108 -5.44 -29.04 29.45
CA ILE A 108 -5.95 -30.37 29.08
C ILE A 108 -5.91 -31.24 30.31
N ASP A 109 -6.87 -32.16 30.50
CA ASP A 109 -6.92 -33.10 31.61
C ASP A 109 -5.59 -33.87 31.69
N ASP A 110 -4.86 -33.62 32.79
CA ASP A 110 -3.50 -34.11 32.98
C ASP A 110 -3.40 -35.42 33.76
N ARG A 111 -4.52 -35.96 34.26
CA ARG A 111 -4.53 -37.11 35.16
C ARG A 111 -3.83 -38.33 34.59
N THR A 112 -4.08 -38.66 33.34
CA THR A 112 -3.44 -39.80 32.66
C THR A 112 -1.95 -39.57 32.41
N TYR A 113 -1.55 -38.36 32.06
CA TYR A 113 -0.15 -37.96 31.85
C TYR A 113 0.64 -37.92 33.14
N ARG A 114 0.02 -37.48 34.26
CA ARG A 114 0.59 -37.52 35.61
C ARG A 114 0.85 -38.94 36.05
N ALA A 115 -0.12 -39.85 35.88
CA ALA A 115 0.04 -41.26 36.20
C ALA A 115 1.16 -41.92 35.35
N ALA A 116 1.23 -41.63 34.08
CA ALA A 116 2.30 -42.14 33.20
C ALA A 116 3.67 -41.63 33.64
N ARG A 117 3.81 -40.36 34.00
CA ARG A 117 5.05 -39.79 34.55
C ARG A 117 5.44 -40.46 35.89
N GLU A 118 4.51 -40.68 36.79
CA GLU A 118 4.77 -41.37 38.06
C GLU A 118 5.21 -42.80 37.85
N GLN A 119 4.61 -43.53 36.88
CA GLN A 119 5.01 -44.88 36.50
C GLN A 119 6.46 -44.88 35.95
N ALA A 120 6.79 -43.98 35.05
CA ALA A 120 8.15 -43.86 34.48
C ALA A 120 9.18 -43.48 35.55
N GLN A 121 8.79 -42.64 36.53
CA GLN A 121 9.62 -42.30 37.69
C GLN A 121 9.94 -43.51 38.55
N ALA A 122 8.95 -44.36 38.84
CA ALA A 122 9.15 -45.61 39.60
C ALA A 122 10.06 -46.57 38.86
N GLU A 123 9.93 -46.69 37.53
CA GLU A 123 10.79 -47.53 36.71
C GLU A 123 12.25 -47.02 36.71
N LEU A 124 12.50 -45.74 36.65
CA LEU A 124 13.81 -45.15 36.81
C LEU A 124 14.46 -45.47 38.15
N VAL A 125 13.66 -45.37 39.27
CA VAL A 125 14.15 -45.73 40.59
C VAL A 125 14.54 -47.21 40.63
N ARG A 126 13.72 -48.11 40.08
CA ARG A 126 14.04 -49.53 39.96
C ARG A 126 15.33 -49.79 39.20
N ALA A 127 15.48 -49.17 38.03
CA ALA A 127 16.69 -49.30 37.20
C ALA A 127 17.96 -48.78 37.92
N ARG A 128 17.85 -47.67 38.66
CA ARG A 128 18.94 -47.10 39.46
C ARG A 128 19.38 -48.05 40.57
N ASN A 129 18.43 -48.65 41.29
CA ASN A 129 18.72 -49.63 42.36
C ASN A 129 19.43 -50.88 41.79
N GLN A 130 18.98 -51.37 40.62
CA GLN A 130 19.60 -52.50 39.94
C GLN A 130 21.01 -52.18 39.45
N ALA A 131 21.24 -50.99 38.87
CA ALA A 131 22.56 -50.53 38.46
C ALA A 131 23.51 -50.37 39.67
N ALA A 132 23.03 -49.86 40.80
CA ALA A 132 23.81 -49.74 42.02
C ALA A 132 24.25 -51.11 42.55
N LEU A 133 23.36 -52.12 42.54
CA LEU A 133 23.68 -53.48 42.92
C LEU A 133 24.74 -54.06 41.97
N ALA A 134 24.52 -54.03 40.66
CA ALA A 134 25.45 -54.57 39.64
C ALA A 134 26.82 -53.88 39.67
N ARG A 135 26.86 -52.57 39.93
CA ARG A 135 28.09 -51.80 40.13
C ARG A 135 28.85 -52.23 41.36
N SER A 136 28.15 -52.48 42.49
CA SER A 136 28.74 -52.96 43.74
C SER A 136 29.34 -54.37 43.55
N GLU A 137 28.64 -55.28 42.84
CA GLU A 137 29.14 -56.61 42.51
C GLU A 137 30.37 -56.55 41.57
N SER A 138 30.36 -55.73 40.52
CA SER A 138 31.49 -55.54 39.63
C SER A 138 32.70 -54.99 40.37
N SER A 139 32.54 -54.01 41.25
CA SER A 139 33.61 -53.46 42.09
C SER A 139 34.22 -54.47 43.05
N ARG A 140 33.42 -55.37 43.61
CA ARG A 140 33.94 -56.48 44.43
C ARG A 140 34.73 -57.48 43.63
N THR A 141 34.21 -57.86 42.45
CA THR A 141 34.95 -58.82 41.56
C THR A 141 36.23 -58.24 41.01
N GLU A 142 36.30 -56.92 40.79
CA GLU A 142 37.52 -56.21 40.37
C GLU A 142 38.63 -56.29 41.42
N LYS A 143 38.32 -56.31 42.70
CA LYS A 143 39.25 -56.49 43.78
C LYS A 143 39.72 -57.98 43.88
N LEU A 144 38.80 -58.93 43.60
CA LEU A 144 39.11 -60.41 43.71
C LEU A 144 39.93 -60.94 42.49
N ILE A 145 39.76 -60.34 41.30
CA ILE A 145 40.59 -60.77 40.12
C ILE A 145 42.06 -60.51 40.35
N GLY A 146 42.43 -59.39 41.00
CA GLY A 146 43.80 -59.05 41.37
C GLY A 146 44.47 -60.04 42.30
N THR A 147 43.68 -60.83 43.06
CA THR A 147 44.13 -61.87 43.98
C THR A 147 44.00 -63.29 43.38
N GLN A 148 43.63 -63.42 42.11
CA GLN A 148 43.32 -64.66 41.39
C GLN A 148 42.25 -65.56 42.09
N ALA A 149 41.41 -64.97 42.88
CA ALA A 149 40.31 -65.64 43.58
C ALA A 149 39.08 -65.94 42.71
N ILE A 150 38.98 -65.36 41.51
CA ILE A 150 37.90 -65.59 40.54
C ILE A 150 38.48 -65.75 39.13
N SER A 151 37.73 -66.38 38.19
CA SER A 151 38.11 -66.47 36.78
C SER A 151 37.93 -65.15 36.05
N GLN A 152 38.63 -64.90 34.96
CA GLN A 152 38.52 -63.78 34.11
C GLN A 152 37.10 -63.65 33.51
N GLU A 153 36.51 -64.81 33.15
CA GLU A 153 35.15 -64.88 32.61
C GLU A 153 34.11 -64.29 33.61
N VAL A 154 34.19 -64.63 34.89
CA VAL A 154 33.27 -64.11 35.94
C VAL A 154 33.44 -62.59 36.09
N TRP A 155 34.68 -62.12 36.07
CA TRP A 155 34.96 -60.67 36.12
C TRP A 155 34.38 -59.95 34.90
N GLU A 156 34.60 -60.39 33.65
CA GLU A 156 34.11 -59.85 32.43
C GLU A 156 32.56 -59.83 32.43
N GLN A 157 31.93 -60.92 32.87
CA GLN A 157 30.49 -61.05 33.01
C GLN A 157 29.91 -60.00 33.95
N ARG A 158 30.46 -59.75 35.16
CA ARG A 158 29.99 -58.78 36.12
C ARG A 158 30.20 -57.37 35.63
N ARG A 159 31.32 -57.09 34.96
CA ARG A 159 31.58 -55.79 34.33
C ARG A 159 30.56 -55.48 33.23
N SER A 160 30.29 -56.47 32.37
CA SER A 160 29.30 -56.35 31.31
C SER A 160 27.87 -56.14 31.88
N SER A 161 27.51 -56.90 32.94
CA SER A 161 26.22 -56.73 33.61
C SER A 161 26.06 -55.34 34.23
N ALA A 162 27.12 -54.77 34.81
CA ALA A 162 27.08 -53.41 35.35
C ALA A 162 26.94 -52.38 34.23
N ALA A 163 27.62 -52.56 33.10
CA ALA A 163 27.45 -51.69 31.93
C ALA A 163 26.04 -51.77 31.36
N GLN A 164 25.45 -52.96 31.25
CA GLN A 164 24.07 -53.18 30.82
C GLN A 164 23.07 -52.53 31.75
N ALA A 165 23.26 -52.70 33.07
CA ALA A 165 22.37 -52.07 34.08
C ALA A 165 22.46 -50.54 34.02
N GLN A 166 23.62 -49.97 33.74
CA GLN A 166 23.78 -48.52 33.53
C GLN A 166 23.05 -48.05 32.29
N SER A 167 23.08 -48.80 31.19
CA SER A 167 22.34 -48.51 29.97
C SER A 167 20.84 -48.54 30.20
N ASN A 168 20.35 -49.46 31.05
CA ASN A 168 18.93 -49.52 31.45
C ASN A 168 18.50 -48.25 32.23
N VAL A 169 19.39 -47.67 33.05
CA VAL A 169 19.12 -46.40 33.75
C VAL A 169 18.94 -45.27 32.72
N LEU A 170 19.77 -45.20 31.70
CA LEU A 170 19.66 -44.18 30.66
C LEU A 170 18.35 -44.34 29.88
N ALA A 171 17.94 -45.57 29.56
CA ALA A 171 16.68 -45.86 28.90
C ALA A 171 15.46 -45.43 29.77
N ALA A 172 15.48 -45.78 31.04
CA ALA A 172 14.41 -45.41 31.98
C ALA A 172 14.37 -43.89 32.21
N GLN A 173 15.48 -43.19 32.23
CA GLN A 173 15.54 -41.73 32.30
C GLN A 173 14.88 -41.09 31.05
N ALA A 174 15.23 -41.58 29.87
CA ALA A 174 14.62 -41.08 28.62
C ALA A 174 13.09 -41.30 28.60
N GLN A 175 12.64 -42.43 29.14
CA GLN A 175 11.20 -42.70 29.28
C GLN A 175 10.49 -41.69 30.23
N LEU A 176 11.13 -41.36 31.34
CA LEU A 176 10.65 -40.36 32.27
C LEU A 176 10.58 -38.96 31.62
N ASP A 177 11.65 -38.60 30.91
CA ASP A 177 11.71 -37.30 30.24
C ASP A 177 10.61 -37.16 29.18
N MET A 178 10.30 -38.22 28.46
CA MET A 178 9.19 -38.26 27.50
C MET A 178 7.82 -38.12 28.21
N ALA A 179 7.62 -38.84 29.32
CA ALA A 179 6.38 -38.74 30.09
C ALA A 179 6.20 -37.32 30.68
N GLN A 180 7.28 -36.72 31.17
CA GLN A 180 7.28 -35.36 31.70
C GLN A 180 6.94 -34.36 30.58
N LEU A 181 7.54 -34.48 29.40
CA LEU A 181 7.26 -33.62 28.27
C LEU A 181 5.79 -33.68 27.82
N ASN A 182 5.20 -34.89 27.84
CA ASN A 182 3.78 -35.06 27.52
C ASN A 182 2.89 -34.40 28.58
N LEU A 183 3.26 -34.50 29.86
CA LEU A 183 2.58 -33.81 30.94
C LEU A 183 2.68 -32.29 30.81
N ASP A 184 3.84 -31.77 30.44
CA ASP A 184 4.01 -30.33 30.23
C ASP A 184 3.14 -29.82 29.05
N PHE A 185 2.98 -30.62 28.00
CA PHE A 185 2.12 -30.29 26.86
C PHE A 185 0.62 -30.24 27.18
N THR A 186 0.18 -30.78 28.33
CA THR A 186 -1.21 -30.59 28.81
C THR A 186 -1.50 -29.13 29.13
N ARG A 187 -0.48 -28.35 29.46
CA ARG A 187 -0.58 -26.89 29.65
C ARG A 187 -0.19 -26.18 28.37
N VAL A 188 -1.18 -25.83 27.54
CA VAL A 188 -0.96 -25.19 26.27
C VAL A 188 -0.66 -23.71 26.49
N THR A 189 0.57 -23.30 26.22
CA THR A 189 1.07 -21.93 26.46
C THR A 189 1.18 -21.11 25.19
N ALA A 190 1.12 -19.79 25.32
CA ALA A 190 1.36 -18.85 24.25
C ALA A 190 2.84 -18.92 23.79
N PRO A 191 3.15 -19.19 22.50
CA PRO A 191 4.52 -19.22 21.99
C PRO A 191 5.12 -17.85 21.72
N ILE A 192 4.26 -16.82 21.59
CA ILE A 192 4.62 -15.42 21.31
C ILE A 192 3.82 -14.47 22.20
N ASP A 193 4.31 -13.24 22.38
CA ASP A 193 3.51 -12.13 22.87
C ASP A 193 2.53 -11.69 21.77
N GLY A 194 1.29 -11.35 22.16
CA GLY A 194 0.31 -10.88 21.19
C GLY A 194 -1.12 -10.96 21.68
N ARG A 195 -2.07 -10.78 20.78
CA ARG A 195 -3.50 -10.89 21.08
C ARG A 195 -4.02 -12.27 20.72
N ALA A 196 -4.74 -12.88 21.66
CA ALA A 196 -5.43 -14.14 21.45
C ALA A 196 -6.82 -13.90 20.83
N SER A 197 -7.17 -14.72 19.85
CA SER A 197 -8.51 -14.75 19.27
C SER A 197 -9.48 -15.49 20.20
N ARG A 198 -10.71 -15.69 19.73
CA ARG A 198 -11.68 -16.52 20.46
C ARG A 198 -11.18 -17.95 20.62
N ALA A 199 -11.63 -18.64 21.64
CA ALA A 199 -11.45 -20.08 21.79
C ALA A 199 -12.32 -20.81 20.74
N MET A 200 -11.66 -21.58 19.86
CA MET A 200 -12.38 -22.39 18.86
C MET A 200 -12.97 -23.65 19.48
N ILE A 201 -12.39 -24.09 20.61
CA ILE A 201 -12.79 -25.28 21.37
C ILE A 201 -12.92 -24.86 22.82
N THR A 202 -14.08 -25.15 23.40
CA THR A 202 -14.42 -24.81 24.78
C THR A 202 -14.11 -25.95 25.76
N ALA A 203 -14.13 -25.66 27.07
CA ALA A 203 -13.98 -26.67 28.12
C ALA A 203 -15.01 -27.81 27.98
N GLY A 204 -14.61 -29.02 28.30
CA GLY A 204 -15.41 -30.24 28.19
C GLY A 204 -15.31 -30.96 26.84
N ASN A 205 -14.70 -30.35 25.83
CA ASN A 205 -14.51 -30.97 24.53
C ASN A 205 -13.20 -31.77 24.46
N LEU A 206 -13.22 -32.87 23.71
CA LEU A 206 -12.05 -33.68 23.40
C LEU A 206 -11.24 -33.04 22.32
N VAL A 207 -9.92 -32.93 22.48
CA VAL A 207 -8.96 -32.52 21.45
C VAL A 207 -8.01 -33.66 21.16
N THR A 208 -7.56 -33.73 19.90
CA THR A 208 -6.62 -34.74 19.43
C THR A 208 -5.30 -34.07 19.00
N ALA A 209 -4.18 -34.72 19.27
CA ALA A 209 -2.86 -34.32 18.78
C ALA A 209 -2.62 -34.86 17.35
N GLY A 210 -1.63 -34.28 16.65
CA GLY A 210 -1.19 -34.73 15.33
C GLY A 210 -1.60 -33.79 14.19
N ASP A 211 -1.45 -34.26 12.95
CA ASP A 211 -1.64 -33.44 11.75
C ASP A 211 -3.06 -32.92 11.56
N SER A 212 -4.05 -33.65 12.06
CA SER A 212 -5.47 -33.27 12.06
C SER A 212 -5.88 -32.49 13.31
N ALA A 213 -4.92 -32.09 14.17
CA ALA A 213 -5.22 -31.37 15.41
C ALA A 213 -6.00 -30.10 15.14
N SER A 214 -7.11 -29.94 15.84
CA SER A 214 -7.97 -28.77 15.75
C SER A 214 -7.25 -27.52 16.28
N VAL A 215 -7.46 -26.38 15.63
CA VAL A 215 -6.96 -25.10 16.12
C VAL A 215 -7.71 -24.73 17.40
N LEU A 216 -6.98 -24.48 18.48
CA LEU A 216 -7.55 -24.03 19.75
C LEU A 216 -7.87 -22.53 19.73
N THR A 217 -6.93 -21.73 19.24
CA THR A 217 -7.05 -20.28 19.02
C THR A 217 -5.94 -19.80 18.07
N THR A 218 -6.02 -18.56 17.63
CA THR A 218 -4.97 -17.91 16.86
C THR A 218 -4.37 -16.76 17.67
N LEU A 219 -3.06 -16.64 17.66
CA LEU A 219 -2.30 -15.55 18.28
C LEU A 219 -1.69 -14.69 17.19
N VAL A 220 -1.80 -13.36 17.30
CA VAL A 220 -1.16 -12.40 16.40
C VAL A 220 -0.32 -11.41 17.18
N SER A 221 0.90 -11.16 16.73
CA SER A 221 1.75 -10.11 17.31
C SER A 221 1.19 -8.73 16.99
N LEU A 222 1.36 -7.76 17.89
CA LEU A 222 0.74 -6.43 17.76
C LEU A 222 1.74 -5.28 17.75
N ASP A 223 2.96 -5.41 18.30
CA ASP A 223 3.89 -4.29 18.50
C ASP A 223 4.39 -3.68 17.19
N LYS A 224 4.49 -4.51 16.17
CA LYS A 224 4.82 -4.13 14.81
C LYS A 224 3.87 -4.83 13.85
N VAL A 225 3.66 -4.20 12.71
CA VAL A 225 2.84 -4.76 11.62
C VAL A 225 3.56 -4.64 10.30
N TYR A 226 3.25 -5.54 9.42
CA TYR A 226 3.58 -5.46 8.01
C TYR A 226 2.44 -4.82 7.23
N VAL A 227 2.79 -4.07 6.21
CA VAL A 227 1.86 -3.67 5.16
C VAL A 227 2.37 -4.24 3.84
N TYR A 228 1.67 -5.22 3.31
CA TYR A 228 1.94 -5.76 1.97
C TYR A 228 1.20 -4.94 0.93
N PHE A 229 1.87 -4.64 -0.16
CA PHE A 229 1.32 -3.93 -1.31
C PHE A 229 1.97 -4.42 -2.59
N ASP A 230 1.24 -4.32 -3.69
CA ASP A 230 1.68 -4.80 -4.99
C ASP A 230 2.03 -3.60 -5.88
N VAL A 231 3.23 -3.61 -6.45
CA VAL A 231 3.80 -2.58 -7.32
C VAL A 231 3.82 -3.09 -8.74
N ASP A 232 3.33 -2.31 -9.69
CA ASP A 232 3.35 -2.67 -11.11
C ASP A 232 4.78 -2.72 -11.67
N GLU A 233 4.96 -3.55 -12.72
CA GLU A 233 6.26 -3.80 -13.33
C GLU A 233 6.95 -2.52 -13.82
N ALA A 234 6.22 -1.61 -14.44
CA ALA A 234 6.80 -0.36 -14.98
C ALA A 234 7.35 0.53 -13.86
N THR A 235 6.60 0.64 -12.76
CA THR A 235 7.04 1.38 -11.57
C THR A 235 8.23 0.70 -10.90
N PHE A 236 8.22 -0.63 -10.79
CA PHE A 236 9.33 -1.39 -10.24
C PHE A 236 10.62 -1.24 -11.05
N LEU A 237 10.55 -1.34 -12.38
CA LEU A 237 11.70 -1.12 -13.28
C LEU A 237 12.26 0.30 -13.16
N ARG A 238 11.38 1.30 -12.99
CA ARG A 238 11.80 2.68 -12.72
C ARG A 238 12.58 2.80 -11.41
N TYR A 239 12.16 2.11 -10.34
CA TYR A 239 12.89 2.08 -9.07
C TYR A 239 14.24 1.39 -9.21
N GLN A 240 14.32 0.30 -9.96
CA GLN A 240 15.59 -0.37 -10.26
C GLN A 240 16.57 0.55 -11.00
N GLN A 241 16.12 1.25 -12.05
CA GLN A 241 16.94 2.20 -12.80
C GLN A 241 17.47 3.35 -11.93
N GLN A 242 16.75 3.71 -10.87
CA GLN A 242 17.17 4.72 -9.91
C GLN A 242 18.09 4.17 -8.79
N GLY A 243 18.49 2.90 -8.86
CA GLY A 243 19.30 2.24 -7.83
C GLY A 243 18.59 2.02 -6.50
N ARG A 244 17.25 1.96 -6.50
CA ARG A 244 16.42 1.91 -5.29
C ARG A 244 15.88 0.52 -4.96
N HIS A 245 16.31 -0.51 -5.67
CA HIS A 245 15.78 -1.88 -5.52
C HIS A 245 16.13 -2.52 -4.17
N ASP A 246 17.28 -2.17 -3.57
CA ASP A 246 17.73 -2.71 -2.27
C ASP A 246 17.65 -1.69 -1.12
N ALA A 247 17.18 -0.48 -1.38
CA ALA A 247 17.12 0.56 -0.36
C ALA A 247 15.92 0.34 0.57
N ARG A 248 16.13 0.54 1.87
CA ARG A 248 15.05 0.71 2.84
C ARG A 248 14.32 2.01 2.56
N LEU A 249 13.44 2.00 1.57
CA LEU A 249 12.70 3.18 1.15
C LEU A 249 11.69 3.57 2.23
N PRO A 250 11.63 4.86 2.58
CA PRO A 250 10.59 5.34 3.46
C PRO A 250 9.24 5.25 2.75
N VAL A 251 8.23 4.83 3.48
CA VAL A 251 6.85 4.83 3.02
C VAL A 251 5.98 5.61 3.97
N LYS A 252 4.93 6.21 3.43
CA LYS A 252 3.86 6.83 4.20
C LYS A 252 2.64 5.95 4.07
N VAL A 253 1.97 5.69 5.18
CA VAL A 253 0.80 4.81 5.23
C VAL A 253 -0.36 5.55 5.86
N GLY A 254 -1.56 5.38 5.31
CA GLY A 254 -2.82 5.88 5.84
C GLY A 254 -3.88 4.80 5.84
N LEU A 255 -4.68 4.75 6.88
CA LEU A 255 -5.83 3.86 6.99
C LEU A 255 -7.05 4.47 6.32
N VAL A 256 -8.08 3.66 6.12
CA VAL A 256 -9.39 4.13 5.63
C VAL A 256 -10.00 5.07 6.68
N GLY A 257 -10.44 6.26 6.27
CA GLY A 257 -11.00 7.27 7.17
C GLY A 257 -9.97 8.26 7.74
N GLU A 258 -8.67 8.08 7.47
CA GLU A 258 -7.64 9.07 7.82
C GLU A 258 -7.40 10.04 6.65
N ASP A 259 -7.18 11.30 6.97
CA ASP A 259 -6.75 12.28 5.98
C ASP A 259 -5.27 12.07 5.63
N GLY A 260 -4.99 11.83 4.34
CA GLY A 260 -3.63 11.60 3.87
C GLY A 260 -3.02 10.26 4.31
N THR A 261 -1.73 10.28 4.62
CA THR A 261 -0.90 9.13 5.01
C THR A 261 0.00 9.49 6.19
N PRO A 262 -0.56 9.61 7.42
CA PRO A 262 0.16 10.18 8.57
C PRO A 262 1.23 9.24 9.16
N HIS A 263 1.17 7.94 8.88
CA HIS A 263 2.07 6.96 9.48
C HIS A 263 3.29 6.73 8.60
N GLN A 264 4.44 6.52 9.24
CA GLN A 264 5.70 6.27 8.54
C GLN A 264 6.14 4.83 8.75
N GLY A 265 6.71 4.25 7.71
CA GLY A 265 7.28 2.91 7.72
C GLY A 265 8.49 2.85 6.80
N LEU A 266 9.12 1.69 6.76
CA LEU A 266 10.25 1.39 5.89
C LEU A 266 9.96 0.12 5.11
N VAL A 267 10.21 0.14 3.80
CA VAL A 267 10.25 -1.09 3.01
C VAL A 267 11.38 -1.97 3.53
N ASP A 268 11.06 -3.19 3.90
CA ASP A 268 12.02 -4.16 4.41
C ASP A 268 12.12 -5.43 3.55
N PHE A 269 11.21 -5.59 2.60
CA PHE A 269 11.16 -6.75 1.73
C PHE A 269 10.57 -6.41 0.36
N THR A 270 11.18 -6.96 -0.68
CA THR A 270 10.67 -7.01 -2.05
C THR A 270 10.74 -8.47 -2.50
N ASP A 271 9.67 -8.97 -3.09
CA ASP A 271 9.61 -10.35 -3.56
C ASP A 271 10.66 -10.60 -4.66
N ASN A 272 11.06 -11.85 -4.80
CA ASN A 272 12.05 -12.28 -5.80
C ASN A 272 11.43 -12.60 -7.16
N GLN A 273 10.10 -12.57 -7.25
CA GLN A 273 9.34 -12.95 -8.44
C GLN A 273 8.16 -12.00 -8.68
N LEU A 274 7.94 -11.62 -9.95
CA LEU A 274 6.70 -10.97 -10.34
C LEU A 274 5.58 -12.00 -10.42
N ASN A 275 4.40 -11.58 -10.01
CA ASN A 275 3.19 -12.34 -10.26
C ASN A 275 2.81 -12.20 -11.75
N ALA A 276 2.99 -13.27 -12.53
CA ALA A 276 2.72 -13.27 -13.96
C ALA A 276 1.24 -13.02 -14.31
N GLY A 277 0.31 -13.31 -13.39
CA GLY A 277 -1.13 -13.09 -13.61
C GLY A 277 -1.55 -11.63 -13.49
N THR A 278 -0.84 -10.83 -12.68
CA THR A 278 -1.18 -9.42 -12.41
C THR A 278 -0.12 -8.44 -12.93
N GLY A 279 1.06 -8.92 -13.33
CA GLY A 279 2.18 -8.06 -13.74
C GLY A 279 2.69 -7.19 -12.58
N THR A 280 2.62 -7.68 -11.35
CA THR A 280 3.02 -6.93 -10.17
C THR A 280 4.06 -7.66 -9.34
N ILE A 281 4.89 -6.92 -8.61
CA ILE A 281 5.79 -7.44 -7.60
C ILE A 281 5.29 -7.06 -6.21
N ARG A 282 5.32 -8.00 -5.29
CA ARG A 282 4.91 -7.77 -3.90
C ARG A 282 6.03 -7.13 -3.12
N MET A 283 5.70 -6.06 -2.44
CA MET A 283 6.59 -5.37 -1.51
C MET A 283 5.96 -5.34 -0.11
N ARG A 284 6.80 -5.16 0.89
CA ARG A 284 6.37 -5.12 2.28
C ARG A 284 7.04 -3.96 2.99
N ALA A 285 6.24 -3.24 3.77
CA ALA A 285 6.73 -2.22 4.69
C ALA A 285 6.51 -2.65 6.14
N LEU A 286 7.48 -2.34 6.99
CA LEU A 286 7.40 -2.54 8.44
C LEU A 286 7.02 -1.24 9.11
N LEU A 287 5.99 -1.28 9.98
CA LEU A 287 5.49 -0.16 10.77
C LEU A 287 5.51 -0.48 12.26
N ASP A 288 5.76 0.53 13.07
CA ASP A 288 5.55 0.47 14.53
C ASP A 288 4.04 0.57 14.83
N ASN A 289 3.54 -0.24 15.75
CA ASN A 289 2.12 -0.30 16.13
C ASN A 289 1.93 -0.31 17.64
N ARG A 290 2.77 0.41 18.39
CA ARG A 290 2.63 0.51 19.86
C ARG A 290 1.29 1.10 20.27
N ASP A 291 0.74 1.97 19.45
CA ASP A 291 -0.57 2.60 19.68
C ASP A 291 -1.76 1.68 19.34
N ARG A 292 -1.51 0.44 18.88
CA ARG A 292 -2.53 -0.56 18.51
C ARG A 292 -3.53 -0.10 17.43
N ARG A 293 -3.17 0.90 16.62
CA ARG A 293 -4.03 1.43 15.56
C ARG A 293 -4.17 0.48 14.38
N PHE A 294 -3.11 -0.25 14.06
CA PHE A 294 -3.09 -1.19 12.96
C PHE A 294 -3.56 -2.56 13.42
N THR A 295 -4.79 -2.93 13.06
CA THR A 295 -5.29 -4.29 13.24
C THR A 295 -4.99 -5.09 11.97
N PRO A 296 -4.39 -6.31 12.09
CA PRO A 296 -4.20 -7.19 10.94
C PRO A 296 -5.49 -7.42 10.16
N GLY A 297 -5.42 -7.34 8.83
CA GLY A 297 -6.57 -7.43 7.94
C GLY A 297 -7.09 -6.09 7.41
N LEU A 298 -6.73 -4.96 8.02
CA LEU A 298 -7.15 -3.63 7.53
C LEU A 298 -6.52 -3.31 6.18
N PHE A 299 -7.26 -2.55 5.37
CA PHE A 299 -6.72 -1.93 4.16
C PHE A 299 -5.90 -0.70 4.52
N ALA A 300 -4.81 -0.49 3.79
CA ALA A 300 -3.92 0.64 3.95
C ALA A 300 -3.59 1.28 2.60
N ARG A 301 -3.53 2.60 2.56
CA ARG A 301 -2.98 3.36 1.43
C ARG A 301 -1.50 3.56 1.68
N VAL A 302 -0.66 3.14 0.75
CA VAL A 302 0.79 3.23 0.84
C VAL A 302 1.28 4.25 -0.17
N GLN A 303 2.11 5.18 0.25
CA GLN A 303 2.81 6.10 -0.64
C GLN A 303 4.31 5.87 -0.54
N MET A 304 4.94 5.68 -1.68
CA MET A 304 6.38 5.51 -1.83
C MET A 304 6.98 6.63 -2.68
N PRO A 305 8.20 7.11 -2.40
CA PRO A 305 8.82 8.14 -3.23
C PRO A 305 9.12 7.59 -4.63
N GLY A 306 8.39 8.10 -5.61
CA GLY A 306 8.49 7.69 -7.03
C GLY A 306 9.64 8.35 -7.78
N SER A 307 10.18 9.46 -7.26
CA SER A 307 11.36 10.13 -7.82
C SER A 307 12.28 10.66 -6.71
N ALA A 308 13.53 10.92 -7.07
CA ALA A 308 14.35 11.84 -6.27
C ALA A 308 13.69 13.21 -6.28
N GLU A 309 14.07 14.07 -5.33
CA GLU A 309 13.71 15.47 -5.35
C GLU A 309 14.29 16.13 -6.59
N PHE A 310 13.44 16.82 -7.35
CA PHE A 310 13.84 17.56 -8.53
C PHE A 310 13.13 18.90 -8.60
N ASN A 311 13.78 19.91 -9.17
CA ASN A 311 13.17 21.22 -9.38
C ASN A 311 12.11 21.12 -10.48
N ALA A 312 10.85 21.14 -10.08
CA ALA A 312 9.72 21.11 -11.02
C ALA A 312 9.23 22.50 -11.34
N MET A 313 8.92 22.71 -12.61
CA MET A 313 8.18 23.88 -13.07
C MET A 313 6.70 23.61 -12.93
N LEU A 314 6.01 24.44 -12.17
CA LEU A 314 4.60 24.28 -11.80
C LEU A 314 3.78 25.43 -12.35
N ILE A 315 2.63 25.09 -12.98
CA ILE A 315 1.66 26.04 -13.50
C ILE A 315 0.24 25.66 -13.09
N ASP A 316 -0.67 26.61 -13.15
CA ASP A 316 -2.11 26.31 -12.99
C ASP A 316 -2.58 25.41 -14.14
N ASP A 317 -3.25 24.30 -13.82
CA ASP A 317 -3.76 23.34 -14.81
C ASP A 317 -4.74 23.98 -15.79
N LYS A 318 -5.47 25.05 -15.36
CA LYS A 318 -6.38 25.82 -16.21
C LYS A 318 -5.67 26.52 -17.37
N ALA A 319 -4.37 26.83 -17.22
CA ALA A 319 -3.58 27.45 -18.28
C ALA A 319 -3.22 26.48 -19.41
N VAL A 320 -3.36 25.18 -19.17
CA VAL A 320 -3.01 24.16 -20.15
C VAL A 320 -4.13 23.98 -21.16
N MET A 321 -3.84 24.32 -22.40
CA MET A 321 -4.74 24.14 -23.53
C MET A 321 -4.38 22.90 -24.33
N THR A 322 -5.37 22.33 -25.04
CA THR A 322 -5.18 21.17 -25.88
C THR A 322 -5.58 21.48 -27.30
N ASP A 323 -4.68 21.14 -28.22
CA ASP A 323 -4.92 21.22 -29.65
C ASP A 323 -4.62 19.85 -30.27
N GLN A 324 -5.71 19.12 -30.60
CA GLN A 324 -5.65 17.72 -31.01
C GLN A 324 -4.94 16.86 -29.93
N ASN A 325 -3.68 16.44 -30.18
CA ASN A 325 -2.86 15.63 -29.29
C ASN A 325 -1.73 16.42 -28.61
N ARG A 326 -1.64 17.74 -28.83
CA ARG A 326 -0.59 18.59 -28.26
C ARG A 326 -1.14 19.43 -27.11
N LYS A 327 -0.35 19.52 -26.06
CA LYS A 327 -0.59 20.43 -24.95
C LYS A 327 0.23 21.69 -25.17
N PHE A 328 -0.36 22.85 -24.92
CA PHE A 328 0.32 24.13 -25.05
C PHE A 328 -0.19 25.14 -24.03
N VAL A 329 0.57 26.20 -23.84
CA VAL A 329 0.20 27.36 -23.04
C VAL A 329 0.48 28.63 -23.85
N TYR A 330 -0.15 29.74 -23.46
CA TYR A 330 0.25 31.05 -23.89
C TYR A 330 1.19 31.68 -22.87
N ILE A 331 2.34 32.15 -23.31
CA ILE A 331 3.29 32.94 -22.51
C ILE A 331 3.27 34.38 -22.97
N VAL A 332 3.53 35.31 -22.04
CA VAL A 332 3.72 36.73 -22.39
C VAL A 332 5.20 36.97 -22.56
N ASP A 333 5.60 37.39 -23.79
CA ASP A 333 6.99 37.70 -24.08
C ASP A 333 7.40 39.09 -23.52
N LYS A 334 8.67 39.48 -23.79
CA LYS A 334 9.22 40.77 -23.32
C LYS A 334 8.56 42.00 -23.96
N ASP A 335 7.95 41.78 -25.15
CA ASP A 335 7.27 42.84 -25.91
C ASP A 335 5.77 42.94 -25.57
N GLY A 336 5.29 42.17 -24.57
CA GLY A 336 3.89 42.14 -24.16
C GLY A 336 2.99 41.38 -25.14
N LYS A 337 3.54 40.45 -25.94
CA LYS A 337 2.78 39.64 -26.90
C LYS A 337 2.55 38.24 -26.38
N ALA A 338 1.38 37.69 -26.64
CA ALA A 338 1.03 36.30 -26.30
C ALA A 338 1.63 35.33 -27.31
N GLN A 339 2.58 34.51 -26.89
CA GLN A 339 3.23 33.49 -27.72
C GLN A 339 2.73 32.09 -27.31
N ARG A 340 2.34 31.30 -28.32
CA ARG A 340 2.02 29.89 -28.09
C ARG A 340 3.32 29.12 -27.85
N ARG A 341 3.33 28.28 -26.81
CA ARG A 341 4.41 27.36 -26.51
C ARG A 341 3.89 25.98 -26.21
N ASP A 342 4.31 25.01 -27.01
CA ASP A 342 3.99 23.61 -26.78
C ASP A 342 4.77 23.11 -25.56
N ILE A 343 4.10 22.33 -24.74
CA ILE A 343 4.63 21.83 -23.47
C ILE A 343 4.37 20.33 -23.29
N ASP A 344 5.28 19.67 -22.59
CA ASP A 344 5.08 18.33 -22.09
C ASP A 344 4.64 18.42 -20.61
N VAL A 345 3.46 17.90 -20.29
CA VAL A 345 2.91 17.97 -18.94
C VAL A 345 3.12 16.67 -18.19
N GLY A 346 3.39 16.78 -16.89
CA GLY A 346 3.46 15.69 -15.94
C GLY A 346 2.20 15.56 -15.08
N ARG A 347 2.35 14.92 -13.91
CA ARG A 347 1.29 14.78 -12.91
C ARG A 347 1.00 16.10 -12.20
N MET A 348 -0.09 16.13 -11.44
CA MET A 348 -0.37 17.23 -10.51
C MET A 348 0.54 17.11 -9.28
N ALA A 349 0.99 18.25 -8.77
CA ALA A 349 1.70 18.35 -7.51
C ALA A 349 1.28 19.65 -6.80
N GLU A 350 0.97 19.57 -5.53
CA GLU A 350 0.52 20.73 -4.70
C GLU A 350 -0.61 21.57 -5.34
N GLY A 351 -1.52 20.91 -6.07
CA GLY A 351 -2.62 21.58 -6.77
C GLY A 351 -2.23 22.27 -8.08
N LEU A 352 -1.00 22.17 -8.53
CA LEU A 352 -0.47 22.70 -9.78
C LEU A 352 -0.05 21.57 -10.74
N ARG A 353 0.03 21.88 -12.03
CA ARG A 353 0.51 20.95 -13.08
C ARG A 353 2.01 21.05 -13.22
N ILE A 354 2.72 19.92 -13.17
CA ILE A 354 4.14 19.84 -13.51
C ILE A 354 4.30 19.99 -15.00
N VAL A 355 5.23 20.84 -15.42
CA VAL A 355 5.68 20.94 -16.80
C VAL A 355 7.08 20.34 -16.91
N GLN A 356 7.20 19.30 -17.74
CA GLN A 356 8.46 18.57 -17.94
C GLN A 356 9.36 19.23 -18.97
N LYS A 357 8.76 19.80 -20.03
CA LYS A 357 9.47 20.49 -21.11
C LYS A 357 8.63 21.63 -21.65
N GLY A 358 9.30 22.62 -22.27
CA GLY A 358 8.66 23.69 -23.01
C GLY A 358 8.58 25.02 -22.27
N LEU A 359 8.84 25.09 -20.97
CA LEU A 359 8.91 26.34 -20.21
C LEU A 359 10.32 26.57 -19.63
N ALA A 360 10.61 27.81 -19.31
CA ALA A 360 11.83 28.23 -18.62
C ALA A 360 11.48 28.95 -17.31
N ASN A 361 12.45 29.00 -16.40
CA ASN A 361 12.31 29.79 -15.18
C ASN A 361 12.16 31.28 -15.53
N GLY A 362 11.12 31.91 -14.98
CA GLY A 362 10.79 33.32 -15.24
C GLY A 362 9.80 33.54 -16.39
N ASP A 363 9.39 32.51 -17.14
CA ASP A 363 8.30 32.62 -18.10
C ASP A 363 6.98 33.04 -17.38
N ARG A 364 6.23 33.94 -18.01
CA ARG A 364 4.91 34.38 -17.53
C ARG A 364 3.83 33.69 -18.33
N VAL A 365 3.09 32.77 -17.73
CA VAL A 365 2.04 31.97 -18.35
C VAL A 365 0.69 32.69 -18.15
N ILE A 366 -0.11 32.80 -19.22
CA ILE A 366 -1.47 33.32 -19.13
C ILE A 366 -2.34 32.27 -18.45
N VAL A 367 -2.87 32.61 -17.27
CA VAL A 367 -3.69 31.71 -16.44
C VAL A 367 -5.19 32.02 -16.53
N ASP A 368 -5.56 33.22 -17.01
CA ASP A 368 -6.93 33.60 -17.27
C ASP A 368 -7.02 34.54 -18.45
N GLY A 369 -8.12 34.48 -19.20
CA GLY A 369 -8.34 35.28 -20.42
C GLY A 369 -7.73 34.68 -21.68
N MET A 370 -7.29 33.40 -21.69
CA MET A 370 -6.72 32.72 -22.87
C MET A 370 -7.65 32.76 -24.09
N GLN A 371 -8.97 32.70 -23.86
CA GLN A 371 -10.00 32.76 -24.91
C GLN A 371 -10.02 34.08 -25.66
N LYS A 372 -9.36 35.13 -25.15
CA LYS A 372 -9.24 36.43 -25.81
C LYS A 372 -8.02 36.52 -26.73
N VAL A 373 -7.16 35.50 -26.70
CA VAL A 373 -5.97 35.40 -27.56
C VAL A 373 -6.34 34.61 -28.81
N PHE A 374 -6.67 35.32 -29.89
CA PHE A 374 -7.14 34.69 -31.14
C PHE A 374 -6.01 34.19 -32.03
N MET A 375 -4.79 34.74 -31.91
CA MET A 375 -3.64 34.32 -32.67
C MET A 375 -2.34 34.50 -31.90
N PRO A 376 -1.33 33.64 -32.11
CA PRO A 376 0.01 33.83 -31.57
C PRO A 376 0.64 35.14 -32.04
N GLY A 377 1.36 35.83 -31.15
CA GLY A 377 1.99 37.12 -31.44
C GLY A 377 1.09 38.34 -31.21
N MET A 378 -0.16 38.13 -30.77
CA MET A 378 -1.08 39.20 -30.48
C MET A 378 -0.64 39.99 -29.23
N PRO A 379 -0.64 41.35 -29.29
CA PRO A 379 -0.37 42.15 -28.07
C PRO A 379 -1.48 41.97 -27.03
N VAL A 380 -1.07 41.85 -25.78
CA VAL A 380 -1.98 41.67 -24.65
C VAL A 380 -1.61 42.59 -23.49
N ASP A 381 -2.62 43.07 -22.74
CA ASP A 381 -2.40 43.77 -21.49
C ASP A 381 -2.37 42.72 -20.34
N ALA A 382 -1.19 42.30 -19.94
CA ALA A 382 -0.98 41.23 -19.00
C ALA A 382 -0.89 41.74 -17.55
N LYS A 383 -1.95 41.53 -16.78
CA LYS A 383 -1.95 41.77 -15.33
C LYS A 383 -1.22 40.63 -14.61
N THR A 384 -0.22 40.97 -13.82
CA THR A 384 0.50 39.97 -13.03
C THR A 384 -0.36 39.51 -11.86
N VAL A 385 -0.54 38.18 -11.76
CA VAL A 385 -1.24 37.53 -10.67
C VAL A 385 -0.37 36.43 -10.05
N ALA A 386 -0.70 36.01 -8.84
CA ALA A 386 -0.01 34.87 -8.24
C ALA A 386 -0.45 33.57 -8.94
N MET A 387 0.50 32.62 -9.08
CA MET A 387 0.18 31.27 -9.51
C MET A 387 -0.56 30.55 -8.38
N ASN A 388 -1.88 30.45 -8.47
CA ASN A 388 -2.69 29.82 -7.45
C ASN A 388 -2.80 28.31 -7.70
N PRO A 389 -2.53 27.48 -6.69
CA PRO A 389 -2.93 26.08 -6.77
C PRO A 389 -4.45 25.99 -6.92
N ILE A 390 -4.94 25.03 -7.70
CA ILE A 390 -6.38 24.73 -7.72
C ILE A 390 -6.75 24.43 -6.27
N ALA A 391 -7.58 25.29 -5.66
CA ALA A 391 -8.28 24.90 -4.45
C ALA A 391 -9.03 23.61 -4.85
N SER A 392 -8.56 22.46 -4.36
CA SER A 392 -9.30 21.21 -4.52
C SER A 392 -10.70 21.52 -4.02
N ALA A 393 -11.66 21.54 -4.93
CA ALA A 393 -13.05 21.51 -4.57
C ALA A 393 -13.26 20.16 -3.88
N LEU A 394 -12.98 20.13 -2.60
CA LEU A 394 -13.47 19.15 -1.67
C LEU A 394 -14.91 19.59 -1.35
N ASN A 395 -15.84 19.02 -2.07
CA ASN A 395 -17.18 18.74 -1.61
C ASN A 395 -17.50 17.31 -1.93
#